data_67dd2261f4e11a8d43e268117c93fcd1
#
_entry.id   67dd2261f4e11a8d43e268117c93fcd1
#
_cell.length_a   1.000
_cell.length_b   1.000
_cell.length_c   1.000
_cell.angle_alpha   90.00
_cell.angle_beta   90.00
_cell.angle_gamma   90.00
#
_symmetry.space_group_name_H-M   'P 1'
#
loop_
_entity.id
_entity.type
_entity.pdbx_description
1 polymer ?
#
loop_
_entity_poly.entity_id
_entity_poly.type
_entity_poly.pdbx_seq_one_letter_code
_entity_poly.pdbx_strand_id
1 'polypeptide(L)'
;MSDISVLQDATSASGQHNLASLAYKAVSDMIRHRRLKGGQIIVEARLAEALGISRTPLREALQRLEGEGLVRKGDGRNYIVRHVDIGEYLQSLRLRLLIEPEAAVLAIPNIPRRQLIVVRREINDLLDATAYHTDAHWVSDDNLHNLIIDHCANAVMAKVLRELRATTRLFEIDRLKDRLKPDSTEHLLIIEALERGDVEQTRLAVAGHVESLINFAREQLE
;
A
#
# COMPACT_ATOMS: atom_id res chain seq x y z
N MET A 1 7.50 9.13 -20.60
CA MET A 1 8.89 9.06 -21.10
C MET A 1 9.88 9.88 -20.24
N SER A 2 9.46 10.54 -19.17
CA SER A 2 10.30 11.45 -18.34
C SER A 2 10.99 10.82 -17.14
N ASP A 3 10.71 9.57 -16.75
CA ASP A 3 11.25 8.97 -15.51
C ASP A 3 12.57 8.21 -15.69
N ILE A 4 13.05 8.03 -16.92
CA ILE A 4 14.27 7.23 -17.17
C ILE A 4 15.55 8.08 -17.11
N SER A 5 15.45 9.39 -17.30
CA SER A 5 16.65 10.28 -17.40
C SER A 5 17.29 10.63 -16.05
N VAL A 6 16.60 10.42 -14.92
CA VAL A 6 17.08 10.84 -13.59
C VAL A 6 18.05 9.82 -12.95
N LEU A 7 18.16 8.62 -13.51
CA LEU A 7 18.93 7.52 -12.92
C LEU A 7 20.42 7.47 -13.31
N GLN A 8 20.90 8.36 -14.20
CA GLN A 8 22.23 8.22 -14.81
C GLN A 8 23.40 8.92 -14.08
N ASP A 9 23.17 9.77 -13.06
CA ASP A 9 24.24 10.66 -12.54
C ASP A 9 24.78 10.34 -11.12
N ALA A 10 24.55 9.16 -10.54
CA ALA A 10 24.94 8.89 -9.16
C ALA A 10 25.91 7.69 -8.99
N THR A 11 27.22 7.95 -8.99
CA THR A 11 28.29 6.94 -8.74
C THR A 11 29.09 7.25 -7.46
N SER A 12 28.49 7.15 -6.29
CA SER A 12 29.17 7.11 -4.98
C SER A 12 28.37 6.22 -4.02
N ALA A 13 28.91 5.83 -2.84
CA ALA A 13 28.19 4.95 -1.89
C ALA A 13 26.85 5.58 -1.42
N SER A 14 26.76 6.90 -1.32
CA SER A 14 25.50 7.64 -1.14
C SER A 14 24.60 7.54 -2.39
N GLY A 15 25.19 7.45 -3.57
CA GLY A 15 24.50 7.24 -4.85
C GLY A 15 23.89 5.84 -4.98
N GLN A 16 24.51 4.82 -4.42
CA GLN A 16 24.00 3.43 -4.48
C GLN A 16 22.71 3.25 -3.66
N HIS A 17 22.66 3.83 -2.45
CA HIS A 17 21.43 3.86 -1.64
C HIS A 17 20.30 4.66 -2.32
N ASN A 18 20.65 5.74 -3.02
CA ASN A 18 19.69 6.51 -3.81
C ASN A 18 19.18 5.70 -5.00
N LEU A 19 20.06 4.97 -5.72
CA LEU A 19 19.67 4.12 -6.86
C LEU A 19 18.80 2.94 -6.43
N ALA A 20 19.04 2.30 -5.28
CA ALA A 20 18.20 1.24 -4.76
C ALA A 20 16.79 1.76 -4.39
N SER A 21 16.72 2.95 -3.78
CA SER A 21 15.44 3.59 -3.46
C SER A 21 14.66 4.02 -4.71
N LEU A 22 15.36 4.53 -5.73
CA LEU A 22 14.76 4.87 -7.02
C LEU A 22 14.28 3.61 -7.77
N ALA A 23 15.08 2.54 -7.76
CA ALA A 23 14.70 1.26 -8.33
C ALA A 23 13.48 0.66 -7.63
N TYR A 24 13.45 0.71 -6.30
CA TYR A 24 12.29 0.29 -5.50
C TYR A 24 11.03 1.05 -5.91
N LYS A 25 11.10 2.38 -5.97
CA LYS A 25 9.97 3.22 -6.40
C LYS A 25 9.53 2.87 -7.82
N ALA A 26 10.46 2.77 -8.77
CA ALA A 26 10.15 2.45 -10.16
C ALA A 26 9.46 1.08 -10.30
N VAL A 27 9.97 0.03 -9.62
CA VAL A 27 9.38 -1.31 -9.68
C VAL A 27 8.03 -1.35 -8.96
N SER A 28 7.90 -0.69 -7.80
CA SER A 28 6.63 -0.54 -7.09
C SER A 28 5.57 0.14 -7.98
N ASP A 29 5.94 1.23 -8.66
CA ASP A 29 5.06 1.92 -9.60
C ASP A 29 4.72 1.05 -10.82
N MET A 30 5.64 0.23 -11.31
CA MET A 30 5.36 -0.74 -12.38
C MET A 30 4.34 -1.80 -11.97
N ILE A 31 4.38 -2.25 -10.71
CA ILE A 31 3.37 -3.19 -10.16
C ILE A 31 2.04 -2.45 -10.00
N ARG A 32 2.04 -1.26 -9.38
CA ARG A 32 0.85 -0.44 -9.14
C ARG A 32 0.10 -0.09 -10.42
N HIS A 33 0.83 0.27 -11.49
CA HIS A 33 0.26 0.57 -12.80
C HIS A 33 0.09 -0.67 -13.70
N ARG A 34 0.24 -1.88 -13.16
CA ARG A 34 0.08 -3.16 -13.89
C ARG A 34 1.01 -3.33 -15.09
N ARG A 35 2.09 -2.57 -15.17
CA ARG A 35 3.17 -2.79 -16.15
C ARG A 35 3.93 -4.09 -15.83
N LEU A 36 3.96 -4.47 -14.53
CA LEU A 36 4.32 -5.80 -14.04
C LEU A 36 3.07 -6.44 -13.43
N LYS A 37 2.55 -7.46 -14.09
CA LYS A 37 1.29 -8.11 -13.70
C LYS A 37 1.51 -9.18 -12.62
N GLY A 38 0.48 -9.47 -11.81
CA GLY A 38 0.48 -10.61 -10.91
C GLY A 38 0.85 -11.91 -11.63
N GLY A 39 1.75 -12.70 -11.03
CA GLY A 39 2.31 -13.91 -11.63
C GLY A 39 3.44 -13.68 -12.64
N GLN A 40 3.73 -12.45 -13.04
CA GLN A 40 4.78 -12.16 -14.01
C GLN A 40 6.18 -12.40 -13.41
N ILE A 41 7.03 -13.06 -14.21
CA ILE A 41 8.43 -13.31 -13.85
C ILE A 41 9.26 -12.05 -14.13
N ILE A 42 9.99 -11.60 -13.12
CA ILE A 42 10.96 -10.51 -13.20
C ILE A 42 12.35 -11.12 -13.33
N VAL A 43 12.95 -10.99 -14.50
CA VAL A 43 14.35 -11.39 -14.74
C VAL A 43 15.24 -10.20 -14.41
N GLU A 44 16.04 -10.29 -13.33
CA GLU A 44 16.89 -9.18 -12.81
C GLU A 44 17.69 -8.49 -13.92
N ALA A 45 18.32 -9.28 -14.81
CA ALA A 45 19.19 -8.73 -15.85
C ALA A 45 18.42 -7.84 -16.84
N ARG A 46 17.24 -8.29 -17.29
CA ARG A 46 16.42 -7.56 -18.24
C ARG A 46 15.80 -6.29 -17.63
N LEU A 47 15.38 -6.39 -16.36
CA LEU A 47 14.80 -5.25 -15.69
C LEU A 47 15.85 -4.19 -15.35
N ALA A 48 17.06 -4.60 -14.93
CA ALA A 48 18.19 -3.69 -14.71
C ALA A 48 18.57 -2.93 -16.00
N GLU A 49 18.65 -3.64 -17.11
CA GLU A 49 18.90 -3.05 -18.43
C GLU A 49 17.81 -2.05 -18.82
N ALA A 50 16.54 -2.43 -18.65
CA ALA A 50 15.39 -1.55 -18.96
C ALA A 50 15.34 -0.28 -18.09
N LEU A 51 15.83 -0.35 -16.84
CA LEU A 51 15.90 0.79 -15.93
C LEU A 51 17.24 1.57 -16.06
N GLY A 52 18.19 1.11 -16.86
CA GLY A 52 19.51 1.76 -17.03
C GLY A 52 20.38 1.72 -15.77
N ILE A 53 20.21 0.70 -14.90
CA ILE A 53 20.96 0.56 -13.64
C ILE A 53 21.69 -0.79 -13.57
N SER A 54 22.65 -0.90 -12.65
CA SER A 54 23.29 -2.18 -12.36
C SER A 54 22.37 -3.13 -11.59
N ARG A 55 22.69 -4.44 -11.59
CA ARG A 55 21.88 -5.46 -10.90
C ARG A 55 21.86 -5.31 -9.38
N THR A 56 22.89 -4.73 -8.77
CA THR A 56 23.01 -4.60 -7.33
C THR A 56 21.89 -3.75 -6.73
N PRO A 57 21.70 -2.46 -7.10
CA PRO A 57 20.60 -1.64 -6.58
C PRO A 57 19.22 -2.20 -6.94
N LEU A 58 19.08 -2.86 -8.12
CA LEU A 58 17.82 -3.53 -8.44
C LEU A 58 17.54 -4.71 -7.51
N ARG A 59 18.55 -5.51 -7.18
CA ARG A 59 18.39 -6.64 -6.26
C ARG A 59 18.01 -6.19 -4.86
N GLU A 60 18.64 -5.11 -4.34
CA GLU A 60 18.27 -4.50 -3.06
C GLU A 60 16.80 -4.03 -3.07
N ALA A 61 16.38 -3.39 -4.17
CA ALA A 61 14.98 -3.00 -4.35
C ALA A 61 14.02 -4.20 -4.37
N LEU A 62 14.37 -5.26 -5.10
CA LEU A 62 13.54 -6.48 -5.19
C LEU A 62 13.48 -7.23 -3.85
N GLN A 63 14.58 -7.26 -3.08
CA GLN A 63 14.58 -7.83 -1.73
C GLN A 63 13.70 -7.04 -0.78
N ARG A 64 13.66 -5.71 -0.90
CA ARG A 64 12.74 -4.88 -0.12
C ARG A 64 11.29 -5.16 -0.50
N LEU A 65 10.96 -5.23 -1.79
CA LEU A 65 9.63 -5.58 -2.29
C LEU A 65 9.21 -7.01 -1.87
N GLU A 66 10.18 -7.95 -1.78
CA GLU A 66 9.94 -9.29 -1.25
C GLU A 66 9.60 -9.24 0.24
N GLY A 67 10.35 -8.48 1.02
CA GLY A 67 10.07 -8.25 2.44
C GLY A 67 8.71 -7.59 2.70
N GLU A 68 8.23 -6.79 1.75
CA GLU A 68 6.90 -6.16 1.77
C GLU A 68 5.80 -7.06 1.18
N GLY A 69 6.15 -8.25 0.67
CA GLY A 69 5.18 -9.20 0.13
C GLY A 69 4.60 -8.84 -1.25
N LEU A 70 5.22 -7.93 -2.00
CA LEU A 70 4.79 -7.53 -3.35
C LEU A 70 5.34 -8.47 -4.44
N VAL A 71 6.51 -9.02 -4.21
CA VAL A 71 7.13 -10.04 -5.05
C VAL A 71 7.57 -11.23 -4.20
N ARG A 72 7.84 -12.37 -4.82
CA ARG A 72 8.45 -13.53 -4.18
C ARG A 72 9.62 -14.03 -5.03
N LYS A 73 10.57 -14.71 -4.40
CA LYS A 73 11.61 -15.43 -5.16
C LYS A 73 10.99 -16.50 -6.04
N GLY A 74 11.47 -16.52 -7.28
CA GLY A 74 11.24 -17.61 -8.22
C GLY A 74 12.47 -18.52 -8.31
N ASP A 75 12.50 -19.35 -9.33
CA ASP A 75 13.64 -20.21 -9.59
C ASP A 75 14.87 -19.42 -10.03
N GLY A 76 16.04 -19.78 -9.49
CA GLY A 76 17.31 -19.15 -9.82
C GLY A 76 17.42 -17.69 -9.32
N ARG A 77 17.74 -16.77 -10.24
CA ARG A 77 17.89 -15.31 -9.96
C ARG A 77 16.69 -14.50 -10.44
N ASN A 78 15.50 -15.06 -10.31
CA ASN A 78 14.27 -14.40 -10.75
C ASN A 78 13.40 -14.07 -9.55
N TYR A 79 12.54 -13.07 -9.72
CA TYR A 79 11.43 -12.77 -8.82
C TYR A 79 10.12 -12.95 -9.58
N ILE A 80 9.04 -13.12 -8.86
CA ILE A 80 7.69 -13.24 -9.40
C ILE A 80 6.82 -12.23 -8.68
N VAL A 81 6.10 -11.39 -9.42
CA VAL A 81 5.08 -10.51 -8.82
C VAL A 81 4.02 -11.39 -8.17
N ARG A 82 3.68 -11.15 -6.90
CA ARG A 82 2.62 -11.92 -6.25
C ARG A 82 1.30 -11.74 -6.99
N HIS A 83 0.58 -12.83 -7.12
CA HIS A 83 -0.81 -12.85 -7.56
C HIS A 83 -1.65 -13.22 -6.34
N VAL A 84 -2.66 -12.42 -6.05
CA VAL A 84 -3.59 -12.63 -4.94
C VAL A 84 -4.94 -12.98 -5.55
N ASP A 85 -5.48 -14.13 -5.19
CA ASP A 85 -6.82 -14.53 -5.56
C ASP A 85 -7.88 -13.96 -4.59
N ILE A 86 -9.15 -14.09 -4.96
CA ILE A 86 -10.26 -13.58 -4.15
C ILE A 86 -10.35 -14.26 -2.77
N GLY A 87 -9.98 -15.55 -2.68
CA GLY A 87 -9.99 -16.30 -1.43
C GLY A 87 -8.95 -15.74 -0.45
N GLU A 88 -7.70 -15.55 -0.91
CA GLU A 88 -6.62 -14.94 -0.12
C GLU A 88 -6.99 -13.49 0.27
N TYR A 89 -7.58 -12.72 -0.64
CA TYR A 89 -8.05 -11.36 -0.36
C TYR A 89 -9.08 -11.33 0.78
N LEU A 90 -10.15 -12.13 0.68
CA LEU A 90 -11.20 -12.19 1.71
C LEU A 90 -10.69 -12.70 3.06
N GLN A 91 -9.76 -13.66 3.07
CA GLN A 91 -9.13 -14.15 4.29
C GLN A 91 -8.27 -13.05 4.94
N SER A 92 -7.53 -12.28 4.13
CA SER A 92 -6.73 -11.15 4.60
C SER A 92 -7.60 -10.03 5.18
N LEU A 93 -8.73 -9.70 4.55
CA LEU A 93 -9.68 -8.73 5.07
C LEU A 93 -10.30 -9.18 6.41
N ARG A 94 -10.61 -10.47 6.56
CA ARG A 94 -11.11 -11.02 7.84
C ARG A 94 -10.10 -10.84 8.98
N LEU A 95 -8.81 -11.04 8.71
CA LEU A 95 -7.77 -10.79 9.70
C LEU A 95 -7.60 -9.29 9.97
N ARG A 96 -7.68 -8.44 8.94
CA ARG A 96 -7.69 -6.98 9.11
C ARG A 96 -8.85 -6.54 10.01
N LEU A 97 -10.05 -7.07 9.79
CA LEU A 97 -11.22 -6.77 10.63
C LEU A 97 -11.02 -7.09 12.11
N LEU A 98 -10.26 -8.13 12.42
CA LEU A 98 -9.98 -8.52 13.81
C LEU A 98 -8.94 -7.64 14.50
N ILE A 99 -7.95 -7.12 13.77
CA ILE A 99 -6.78 -6.47 14.39
C ILE A 99 -6.63 -4.98 14.04
N GLU A 100 -7.11 -4.52 12.90
CA GLU A 100 -6.93 -3.12 12.48
C GLU A 100 -7.75 -2.12 13.34
N PRO A 101 -8.99 -2.43 13.76
CA PRO A 101 -9.72 -1.59 14.70
C PRO A 101 -8.99 -1.41 16.03
N GLU A 102 -8.37 -2.48 16.55
CA GLU A 102 -7.60 -2.40 17.80
C GLU A 102 -6.30 -1.60 17.60
N ALA A 103 -5.62 -1.78 16.46
CA ALA A 103 -4.44 -0.97 16.14
C ALA A 103 -4.79 0.53 16.10
N ALA A 104 -5.95 0.89 15.54
CA ALA A 104 -6.40 2.27 15.48
C ALA A 104 -6.69 2.85 16.86
N VAL A 105 -7.32 2.09 17.75
CA VAL A 105 -7.54 2.49 19.14
C VAL A 105 -6.21 2.73 19.88
N LEU A 106 -5.26 1.81 19.74
CA LEU A 106 -3.92 1.94 20.33
C LEU A 106 -3.14 3.14 19.75
N ALA A 107 -3.43 3.54 18.53
CA ALA A 107 -2.77 4.67 17.89
C ALA A 107 -3.26 6.04 18.37
N ILE A 108 -4.48 6.15 18.89
CA ILE A 108 -5.11 7.42 19.30
C ILE A 108 -4.16 8.30 20.14
N PRO A 109 -3.55 7.84 21.26
CA PRO A 109 -2.72 8.69 22.09
C PRO A 109 -1.37 9.05 21.45
N ASN A 110 -0.98 8.38 20.36
CA ASN A 110 0.36 8.48 19.77
C ASN A 110 0.39 9.27 18.46
N ILE A 111 -0.76 9.42 17.76
CA ILE A 111 -0.81 10.13 16.48
C ILE A 111 -0.69 11.64 16.69
N PRO A 112 0.31 12.33 16.11
CA PRO A 112 0.38 13.77 16.18
C PRO A 112 -0.80 14.41 15.45
N ARG A 113 -1.53 15.31 16.11
CA ARG A 113 -2.71 15.98 15.53
C ARG A 113 -2.46 16.61 14.15
N ARG A 114 -1.25 17.15 13.93
CA ARG A 114 -0.85 17.72 12.64
C ARG A 114 -0.92 16.70 11.49
N GLN A 115 -0.62 15.43 11.76
CA GLN A 115 -0.64 14.37 10.73
C GLN A 115 -2.09 14.00 10.37
N LEU A 116 -3.00 13.96 11.34
CA LEU A 116 -4.44 13.76 11.08
C LEU A 116 -4.99 14.89 10.17
N ILE A 117 -4.63 16.14 10.44
CA ILE A 117 -5.03 17.29 9.62
C ILE A 117 -4.53 17.16 8.19
N VAL A 118 -3.29 16.72 7.99
CA VAL A 118 -2.70 16.53 6.64
C VAL A 118 -3.46 15.44 5.89
N VAL A 119 -3.67 14.26 6.50
CA VAL A 119 -4.36 13.14 5.85
C VAL A 119 -5.82 13.50 5.56
N ARG A 120 -6.52 14.18 6.47
CA ARG A 120 -7.88 14.68 6.22
C ARG A 120 -7.93 15.58 4.99
N ARG A 121 -7.00 16.51 4.87
CA ARG A 121 -6.94 17.42 3.74
C ARG A 121 -6.71 16.67 2.42
N GLU A 122 -5.76 15.74 2.41
CA GLU A 122 -5.52 14.90 1.23
C GLU A 122 -6.79 14.18 0.76
N ILE A 123 -7.55 13.57 1.67
CA ILE A 123 -8.78 12.86 1.33
C ILE A 123 -9.83 13.82 0.75
N ASN A 124 -10.03 14.99 1.37
CA ASN A 124 -11.00 15.98 0.88
C ASN A 124 -10.58 16.54 -0.50
N ASP A 125 -9.31 16.92 -0.67
CA ASP A 125 -8.81 17.47 -1.94
C ASP A 125 -9.00 16.45 -3.08
N LEU A 126 -8.86 15.16 -2.81
CA LEU A 126 -9.04 14.10 -3.80
C LEU A 126 -10.51 13.79 -4.10
N LEU A 127 -11.40 13.86 -3.09
CA LEU A 127 -12.85 13.71 -3.29
C LEU A 127 -13.41 14.76 -4.24
N ASP A 128 -12.92 15.98 -4.13
CA ASP A 128 -13.37 17.12 -4.95
C ASP A 128 -12.74 17.14 -6.34
N ALA A 129 -11.57 16.51 -6.51
CA ALA A 129 -10.76 16.62 -7.72
C ALA A 129 -11.16 15.68 -8.85
N THR A 130 -11.61 14.44 -8.53
CA THR A 130 -11.85 13.41 -9.55
C THR A 130 -13.04 12.51 -9.21
N ALA A 131 -13.62 11.92 -10.26
CA ALA A 131 -14.69 10.92 -10.13
C ALA A 131 -14.18 9.47 -10.25
N TYR A 132 -12.88 9.26 -10.40
CA TYR A 132 -12.28 7.94 -10.59
C TYR A 132 -10.95 7.82 -9.83
N HIS A 133 -10.57 6.59 -9.48
CA HIS A 133 -9.33 6.30 -8.78
C HIS A 133 -8.10 6.69 -9.60
N THR A 134 -7.18 7.40 -8.93
CA THR A 134 -5.86 7.76 -9.44
C THR A 134 -4.79 7.25 -8.48
N ASP A 135 -3.51 7.35 -8.88
CA ASP A 135 -2.39 7.01 -8.00
C ASP A 135 -2.38 7.81 -6.70
N ALA A 136 -2.86 9.07 -6.74
CA ALA A 136 -2.95 9.91 -5.56
C ALA A 136 -3.93 9.34 -4.51
N HIS A 137 -5.03 8.70 -4.93
CA HIS A 137 -5.96 8.04 -4.02
C HIS A 137 -5.31 6.82 -3.34
N TRP A 138 -4.52 6.04 -4.08
CA TRP A 138 -3.78 4.92 -3.50
C TRP A 138 -2.73 5.37 -2.49
N VAL A 139 -2.08 6.50 -2.76
CA VAL A 139 -1.12 7.10 -1.81
C VAL A 139 -1.84 7.61 -0.56
N SER A 140 -2.98 8.27 -0.71
CA SER A 140 -3.79 8.77 0.41
C SER A 140 -4.34 7.65 1.29
N ASP A 141 -4.81 6.55 0.68
CA ASP A 141 -5.22 5.34 1.39
C ASP A 141 -4.04 4.75 2.20
N ASP A 142 -2.87 4.62 1.58
CA ASP A 142 -1.67 4.15 2.26
C ASP A 142 -1.25 5.11 3.40
N ASN A 143 -1.36 6.43 3.23
CA ASN A 143 -1.03 7.42 4.25
C ASN A 143 -1.92 7.26 5.50
N LEU A 144 -3.23 7.09 5.33
CA LEU A 144 -4.15 6.88 6.46
C LEU A 144 -3.82 5.60 7.23
N HIS A 145 -3.74 4.48 6.53
CA HIS A 145 -3.54 3.20 7.19
C HIS A 145 -2.13 3.06 7.79
N ASN A 146 -1.10 3.59 7.12
CA ASN A 146 0.25 3.63 7.69
C ASN A 146 0.32 4.55 8.91
N LEU A 147 -0.42 5.66 8.93
CA LEU A 147 -0.51 6.52 10.11
C LEU A 147 -1.00 5.73 11.33
N ILE A 148 -2.03 4.90 11.17
CA ILE A 148 -2.53 4.01 12.24
C ILE A 148 -1.47 2.97 12.62
N ILE A 149 -0.91 2.27 11.65
CA ILE A 149 0.04 1.18 11.86
C ILE A 149 1.32 1.66 12.55
N ASP A 150 1.84 2.81 12.14
CA ASP A 150 3.09 3.36 12.66
C ASP A 150 2.94 3.90 14.10
N HIS A 151 1.71 4.23 14.52
CA HIS A 151 1.43 4.79 15.84
C HIS A 151 0.71 3.82 16.79
N CYS A 152 0.40 2.59 16.39
CA CYS A 152 -0.31 1.62 17.25
C CYS A 152 0.52 1.10 18.44
N ALA A 153 1.78 1.48 18.58
CA ALA A 153 2.68 1.09 19.68
C ALA A 153 2.79 -0.44 19.89
N ASN A 154 2.49 -1.23 18.87
CA ASN A 154 2.59 -2.69 18.86
C ASN A 154 3.31 -3.15 17.59
N ALA A 155 4.62 -3.39 17.70
CA ALA A 155 5.47 -3.73 16.56
C ALA A 155 5.06 -5.06 15.85
N VAL A 156 4.52 -6.02 16.60
CA VAL A 156 4.05 -7.29 16.04
C VAL A 156 2.78 -7.07 15.22
N MET A 157 1.81 -6.35 15.78
CA MET A 157 0.57 -5.96 15.11
C MET A 157 0.86 -5.14 13.85
N ALA A 158 1.75 -4.16 13.95
CA ALA A 158 2.19 -3.33 12.83
C ALA A 158 2.79 -4.17 11.68
N LYS A 159 3.63 -5.15 12.00
CA LYS A 159 4.22 -6.06 11.01
C LYS A 159 3.12 -6.87 10.29
N VAL A 160 2.24 -7.51 11.04
CA VAL A 160 1.15 -8.33 10.48
C VAL A 160 0.22 -7.48 9.61
N LEU A 161 -0.16 -6.28 10.06
CA LEU A 161 -1.02 -5.38 9.29
C LEU A 161 -0.38 -4.94 7.98
N ARG A 162 0.93 -4.62 7.96
CA ARG A 162 1.63 -4.28 6.71
C ARG A 162 1.60 -5.43 5.70
N GLU A 163 1.81 -6.67 6.15
CA GLU A 163 1.75 -7.86 5.29
C GLU A 163 0.33 -8.10 4.73
N LEU A 164 -0.70 -7.97 5.58
CA LEU A 164 -2.10 -8.09 5.15
C LEU A 164 -2.48 -6.98 4.17
N ARG A 165 -2.06 -5.73 4.42
CA ARG A 165 -2.33 -4.61 3.51
C ARG A 165 -1.62 -4.76 2.17
N ALA A 166 -0.38 -5.24 2.15
CA ALA A 166 0.30 -5.55 0.89
C ALA A 166 -0.47 -6.59 0.06
N THR A 167 -1.03 -7.61 0.72
CA THR A 167 -1.87 -8.63 0.08
C THR A 167 -3.16 -8.02 -0.47
N THR A 168 -3.91 -7.27 0.35
CA THR A 168 -5.17 -6.65 -0.11
C THR A 168 -4.93 -5.64 -1.22
N ARG A 169 -3.87 -4.83 -1.12
CA ARG A 169 -3.49 -3.85 -2.16
C ARG A 169 -3.24 -4.49 -3.53
N LEU A 170 -2.55 -5.62 -3.59
CA LEU A 170 -2.29 -6.32 -4.86
C LEU A 170 -3.58 -6.76 -5.56
N PHE A 171 -4.61 -7.15 -4.80
CA PHE A 171 -5.91 -7.48 -5.33
C PHE A 171 -6.70 -6.23 -5.74
N GLU A 172 -6.72 -5.20 -4.91
CA GLU A 172 -7.49 -3.97 -5.09
C GLU A 172 -7.08 -3.20 -6.35
N ILE A 173 -5.78 -3.09 -6.63
CA ILE A 173 -5.24 -2.47 -7.85
C ILE A 173 -5.87 -3.09 -9.12
N ASP A 174 -6.21 -4.37 -9.07
CA ASP A 174 -6.78 -5.09 -10.20
C ASP A 174 -8.31 -4.96 -10.31
N ARG A 175 -9.03 -4.80 -9.21
CA ARG A 175 -10.46 -5.09 -9.13
C ARG A 175 -11.34 -3.97 -8.59
N LEU A 176 -10.81 -3.00 -7.80
CA LEU A 176 -11.63 -2.06 -7.04
C LEU A 176 -11.67 -0.62 -7.61
N LYS A 177 -11.80 -0.45 -8.90
CA LYS A 177 -11.80 0.89 -9.53
C LYS A 177 -12.99 1.76 -9.14
N ASP A 178 -14.11 1.16 -8.72
CA ASP A 178 -15.40 1.86 -8.54
C ASP A 178 -15.71 2.21 -7.08
N ARG A 179 -14.73 2.03 -6.15
CA ARG A 179 -14.96 2.30 -4.72
C ARG A 179 -14.50 3.68 -4.23
N LEU A 180 -14.13 4.59 -5.11
CA LEU A 180 -13.57 5.89 -4.72
C LEU A 180 -14.40 6.63 -3.65
N LYS A 181 -15.69 6.83 -3.89
CA LYS A 181 -16.56 7.57 -2.96
C LYS A 181 -16.79 6.86 -1.64
N PRO A 182 -17.16 5.55 -1.64
CA PRO A 182 -17.25 4.80 -0.40
C PRO A 182 -15.99 4.86 0.43
N ASP A 183 -14.82 4.53 -0.14
CA ASP A 183 -13.55 4.51 0.57
C ASP A 183 -13.20 5.88 1.18
N SER A 184 -13.30 6.94 0.39
CA SER A 184 -12.98 8.29 0.88
C SER A 184 -13.91 8.75 1.99
N THR A 185 -15.22 8.43 1.91
CA THR A 185 -16.19 8.76 2.96
C THR A 185 -15.91 7.98 4.24
N GLU A 186 -15.63 6.68 4.13
CA GLU A 186 -15.28 5.82 5.25
C GLU A 186 -13.97 6.28 5.91
N HIS A 187 -12.97 6.67 5.13
CA HIS A 187 -11.70 7.22 5.63
C HIS A 187 -11.89 8.53 6.39
N LEU A 188 -12.80 9.42 5.95
CA LEU A 188 -13.11 10.64 6.69
C LEU A 188 -13.76 10.35 8.05
N LEU A 189 -14.62 9.33 8.15
CA LEU A 189 -15.20 8.89 9.43
C LEU A 189 -14.11 8.36 10.39
N ILE A 190 -13.13 7.60 9.87
CA ILE A 190 -12.00 7.13 10.66
C ILE A 190 -11.17 8.30 11.19
N ILE A 191 -10.80 9.25 10.32
CA ILE A 191 -10.03 10.44 10.72
C ILE A 191 -10.79 11.27 11.77
N GLU A 192 -12.09 11.45 11.59
CA GLU A 192 -12.92 12.21 12.52
C GLU A 192 -12.95 11.57 13.93
N ALA A 193 -13.09 10.25 13.99
CA ALA A 193 -13.06 9.52 15.25
C ALA A 193 -11.68 9.60 15.94
N LEU A 194 -10.59 9.45 15.17
CA LEU A 194 -9.22 9.60 15.66
C LEU A 194 -8.95 11.02 16.19
N GLU A 195 -9.40 12.06 15.52
CA GLU A 195 -9.23 13.46 15.96
C GLU A 195 -9.98 13.77 17.24
N ARG A 196 -11.14 13.14 17.45
CA ARG A 196 -11.93 13.27 18.70
C ARG A 196 -11.35 12.44 19.83
N GLY A 197 -10.46 11.49 19.54
CA GLY A 197 -9.96 10.53 20.51
C GLY A 197 -11.05 9.57 21.00
N ASP A 198 -12.10 9.37 20.19
CA ASP A 198 -13.25 8.52 20.56
C ASP A 198 -12.91 7.06 20.24
N VAL A 199 -12.61 6.30 21.28
CA VAL A 199 -12.20 4.90 21.19
C VAL A 199 -13.25 4.03 20.51
N GLU A 200 -14.52 4.20 20.89
CA GLU A 200 -15.59 3.36 20.36
C GLU A 200 -15.90 3.69 18.90
N GLN A 201 -16.00 4.97 18.58
CA GLN A 201 -16.23 5.41 17.20
C GLN A 201 -15.04 5.06 16.28
N THR A 202 -13.80 5.14 16.79
CA THR A 202 -12.62 4.72 16.02
C THR A 202 -12.70 3.23 15.69
N ARG A 203 -13.03 2.39 16.67
CA ARG A 203 -13.21 0.95 16.48
C ARG A 203 -14.30 0.65 15.43
N LEU A 204 -15.45 1.28 15.58
CA LEU A 204 -16.59 1.10 14.68
C LEU A 204 -16.30 1.60 13.25
N ALA A 205 -15.67 2.75 13.10
CA ALA A 205 -15.36 3.31 11.79
C ALA A 205 -14.36 2.44 11.01
N VAL A 206 -13.29 1.96 11.67
CA VAL A 206 -12.32 1.07 11.03
C VAL A 206 -12.93 -0.29 10.71
N ALA A 207 -13.72 -0.88 11.62
CA ALA A 207 -14.41 -2.13 11.37
C ALA A 207 -15.38 -1.99 10.19
N GLY A 208 -16.20 -0.94 10.16
CA GLY A 208 -17.15 -0.66 9.10
C GLY A 208 -16.49 -0.51 7.72
N HIS A 209 -15.33 0.17 7.66
CA HIS A 209 -14.54 0.26 6.43
C HIS A 209 -14.10 -1.12 5.92
N VAL A 210 -13.53 -1.97 6.78
CA VAL A 210 -13.09 -3.31 6.37
C VAL A 210 -14.28 -4.22 6.00
N GLU A 211 -15.40 -4.14 6.73
CA GLU A 211 -16.62 -4.88 6.40
C GLU A 211 -17.20 -4.45 5.04
N SER A 212 -17.16 -3.16 4.74
CA SER A 212 -17.58 -2.61 3.45
C SER A 212 -16.74 -3.16 2.30
N LEU A 213 -15.42 -3.31 2.47
CA LEU A 213 -14.53 -3.98 1.50
C LEU A 213 -14.90 -5.46 1.31
N ILE A 214 -15.20 -6.18 2.39
CA ILE A 214 -15.62 -7.59 2.33
C ILE A 214 -16.94 -7.74 1.56
N ASN A 215 -17.91 -6.88 1.82
CA ASN A 215 -19.21 -6.93 1.16
C ASN A 215 -19.09 -6.62 -0.32
N PHE A 216 -18.37 -5.56 -0.67
CA PHE A 216 -18.09 -5.22 -2.07
C PHE A 216 -17.41 -6.37 -2.83
N ALA A 217 -16.42 -7.02 -2.21
CA ALA A 217 -15.73 -8.14 -2.84
C ALA A 217 -16.65 -9.35 -3.08
N ARG A 218 -17.61 -9.58 -2.21
CA ARG A 218 -18.62 -10.66 -2.38
C ARG A 218 -19.58 -10.37 -3.52
N GLU A 219 -20.05 -9.12 -3.65
CA GLU A 219 -20.91 -8.69 -4.75
C GLU A 219 -20.26 -8.86 -6.13
N GLN A 220 -18.92 -8.82 -6.21
CA GLN A 220 -18.19 -9.05 -7.45
C GLN A 220 -18.06 -10.55 -7.82
N LEU A 221 -18.49 -11.45 -6.95
CA LEU A 221 -18.47 -12.90 -7.18
C LEU A 221 -19.82 -13.45 -7.70
N GLU A 222 -20.88 -12.66 -7.57
CA GLU A 222 -22.23 -12.98 -8.09
C GLU A 222 -22.39 -12.49 -9.54
#